data_572cf38a779390b32fdd0d01dc0f4394
#
_entry.id   572cf38a779390b32fdd0d01dc0f4394
#
_cell.length_a   1.000
_cell.length_b   1.000
_cell.length_c   1.000
_cell.angle_alpha   90.00
_cell.angle_beta   90.00
_cell.angle_gamma   90.00
#
_symmetry.space_group_name_H-M   'P 1'
#
loop_
_entity.id
_entity.type
_entity.pdbx_description
1 polymer ?
#
loop_
_entity_poly.entity_id
_entity_poly.type
_entity_poly.pdbx_seq_one_letter_code
_entity_poly.pdbx_strand_id
1 'polypeptide(L)'
;MTTVSIFGRGQLGTSVAAILTLNPRYDVSGPFDRHERAAALHAGADLVIVATTTRLRDVAADIEDAVRAGSNVLVSAEEAAYPFIVDSGTAQRLDALARERSVSIAGAGVNPGLMFDSLVLTMLGAAPRGCTLRVRRNVNISGFGSAVLRRIGVGSTESDFEDAVQRGEILGHAGFPQSMSLVAQALGLDIERIVKDLRPLITTVPIDIPGRFEVQAGHSAGVDQKYAAYVDGHVWFVAEFFGHVDLEAVGRAPSDEIELWLSDTKFQTLSLRPGVDAQVGSANMVANSVERVLAARPGWVTVAEMFPAFPAPQECLLRSEIG
;
A
#
# COMPACT_ATOMS: atom_id res chain seq x y z
N MET A 1 20.51 0.82 20.10
CA MET A 1 19.14 0.30 19.94
C MET A 1 18.38 1.37 19.20
N THR A 2 17.74 1.05 18.09
CA THR A 2 17.00 2.01 17.26
C THR A 2 15.67 2.33 17.90
N THR A 3 15.38 3.61 18.12
CA THR A 3 14.10 4.06 18.68
C THR A 3 13.06 4.24 17.59
N VAL A 4 11.90 3.60 17.73
CA VAL A 4 10.79 3.65 16.76
C VAL A 4 9.53 4.12 17.46
N SER A 5 8.94 5.22 16.98
CA SER A 5 7.66 5.72 17.44
C SER A 5 6.56 5.40 16.43
N ILE A 6 5.41 4.88 16.86
CA ILE A 6 4.32 4.49 15.95
C ILE A 6 3.10 5.36 16.23
N PHE A 7 2.70 6.15 15.24
CA PHE A 7 1.50 6.97 15.26
C PHE A 7 0.39 6.33 14.41
N GLY A 8 -0.69 5.90 15.07
CA GLY A 8 -1.83 5.19 14.47
C GLY A 8 -2.13 3.90 15.23
N ARG A 9 -3.12 3.94 16.14
CA ARG A 9 -3.57 2.80 16.97
C ARG A 9 -4.58 1.92 16.25
N GLY A 10 -4.58 1.94 14.91
CA GLY A 10 -5.39 1.05 14.07
C GLY A 10 -4.79 -0.36 13.98
N GLN A 11 -5.48 -1.25 13.24
CA GLN A 11 -5.04 -2.63 13.03
C GLN A 11 -3.60 -2.70 12.51
N LEU A 12 -3.25 -1.89 11.49
CA LEU A 12 -1.91 -1.88 10.91
C LEU A 12 -0.84 -1.43 11.93
N GLY A 13 -1.03 -0.28 12.59
CA GLY A 13 -0.06 0.21 13.57
C GLY A 13 0.15 -0.74 14.74
N THR A 14 -0.93 -1.38 15.23
CA THR A 14 -0.84 -2.41 16.28
C THR A 14 -0.05 -3.63 15.80
N SER A 15 -0.30 -4.10 14.57
CA SER A 15 0.44 -5.24 14.01
C SER A 15 1.92 -4.92 13.78
N VAL A 16 2.24 -3.72 13.28
CA VAL A 16 3.63 -3.26 13.11
C VAL A 16 4.34 -3.17 14.46
N ALA A 17 3.69 -2.62 15.49
CA ALA A 17 4.25 -2.56 16.85
C ALA A 17 4.58 -3.96 17.38
N ALA A 18 3.66 -4.91 17.22
CA ALA A 18 3.85 -6.30 17.65
C ALA A 18 5.06 -6.95 16.95
N ILE A 19 5.20 -6.74 15.62
CA ILE A 19 6.32 -7.29 14.85
C ILE A 19 7.65 -6.68 15.31
N LEU A 20 7.74 -5.36 15.44
CA LEU A 20 8.98 -4.68 15.79
C LEU A 20 9.42 -4.97 17.24
N THR A 21 8.48 -5.07 18.17
CA THR A 21 8.77 -5.38 19.58
C THR A 21 9.41 -6.77 19.77
N LEU A 22 9.18 -7.70 18.84
CA LEU A 22 9.83 -9.02 18.88
C LEU A 22 11.32 -8.98 18.56
N ASN A 23 11.82 -7.89 18.00
CA ASN A 23 13.23 -7.74 17.64
C ASN A 23 13.95 -6.81 18.65
N PRO A 24 14.91 -7.31 19.45
CA PRO A 24 15.58 -6.53 20.49
C PRO A 24 16.44 -5.37 19.97
N ARG A 25 16.59 -5.23 18.65
CA ARG A 25 17.27 -4.08 18.03
C ARG A 25 16.46 -2.80 18.10
N TYR A 26 15.13 -2.92 18.32
CA TYR A 26 14.22 -1.78 18.35
C TYR A 26 13.70 -1.50 19.75
N ASP A 27 13.66 -0.22 20.10
CA ASP A 27 12.93 0.31 21.23
C ASP A 27 11.64 0.96 20.69
N VAL A 28 10.51 0.29 20.89
CA VAL A 28 9.25 0.65 20.25
C VAL A 28 8.33 1.36 21.23
N SER A 29 7.92 2.58 20.88
CA SER A 29 6.91 3.35 21.60
C SER A 29 5.61 3.47 20.80
N GLY A 30 4.47 3.44 21.50
CA GLY A 30 3.15 3.42 20.87
C GLY A 30 2.59 1.99 20.70
N PRO A 31 1.60 1.75 19.82
CA PRO A 31 1.03 2.74 18.89
C PRO A 31 0.21 3.83 19.60
N PHE A 32 0.46 5.06 19.24
CA PHE A 32 -0.20 6.24 19.78
C PHE A 32 -1.48 6.57 19.00
N ASP A 33 -2.49 7.13 19.69
CA ASP A 33 -3.67 7.64 19.03
C ASP A 33 -3.58 9.16 18.74
N ARG A 34 -4.64 9.72 18.13
CA ARG A 34 -4.68 11.13 17.75
C ARG A 34 -4.53 12.11 18.92
N HIS A 35 -4.90 11.71 20.14
CA HIS A 35 -4.79 12.55 21.33
C HIS A 35 -3.36 12.57 21.88
N GLU A 36 -2.55 11.59 21.52
CA GLU A 36 -1.14 11.41 21.88
C GLU A 36 -0.19 11.87 20.76
N ARG A 37 -0.71 12.59 19.77
CA ARG A 37 0.03 13.00 18.55
C ARG A 37 1.39 13.65 18.87
N ALA A 38 1.43 14.55 19.84
CA ALA A 38 2.68 15.21 20.22
C ALA A 38 3.72 14.22 20.77
N ALA A 39 3.29 13.27 21.59
CA ALA A 39 4.19 12.22 22.11
C ALA A 39 4.71 11.32 20.98
N ALA A 40 3.89 11.05 19.98
CA ALA A 40 4.28 10.23 18.82
C ALA A 40 5.30 10.92 17.92
N LEU A 41 5.10 12.20 17.60
CA LEU A 41 5.80 12.87 16.50
C LEU A 41 6.99 13.73 16.96
N HIS A 42 7.00 14.18 18.23
CA HIS A 42 8.02 15.11 18.73
C HIS A 42 9.03 14.45 19.67
N ALA A 43 8.99 13.11 19.82
CA ALA A 43 9.87 12.39 20.74
C ALA A 43 11.34 12.35 20.29
N GLY A 44 11.65 12.76 19.06
CA GLY A 44 13.02 12.68 18.51
C GLY A 44 13.48 11.22 18.34
N ALA A 45 12.56 10.31 18.03
CA ALA A 45 12.87 8.92 17.70
C ALA A 45 13.70 8.83 16.41
N ASP A 46 14.53 7.80 16.27
CA ASP A 46 15.28 7.57 15.03
C ASP A 46 14.35 7.40 13.82
N LEU A 47 13.17 6.81 14.06
CA LEU A 47 12.13 6.64 13.05
C LEU A 47 10.73 6.87 13.65
N VAL A 48 9.88 7.58 12.92
CA VAL A 48 8.43 7.65 13.17
C VAL A 48 7.69 6.89 12.08
N ILE A 49 6.80 5.98 12.48
CA ILE A 49 5.88 5.28 11.56
C ILE A 49 4.50 5.94 11.67
N VAL A 50 4.02 6.53 10.55
CA VAL A 50 2.69 7.13 10.45
C VAL A 50 1.74 6.14 9.79
N ALA A 51 0.82 5.55 10.59
CA ALA A 51 -0.11 4.50 10.17
C ALA A 51 -1.58 4.89 10.44
N THR A 52 -2.00 6.08 9.97
CA THR A 52 -3.28 6.70 10.35
C THR A 52 -4.33 6.68 9.25
N THR A 53 -3.99 7.03 8.00
CA THR A 53 -4.95 7.24 6.90
C THR A 53 -4.30 6.99 5.54
N THR A 54 -5.07 7.19 4.46
CA THR A 54 -4.72 6.88 3.07
C THR A 54 -4.16 8.07 2.31
N ARG A 55 -4.66 9.30 2.60
CA ARG A 55 -4.40 10.48 1.77
C ARG A 55 -3.19 11.27 2.26
N LEU A 56 -2.37 11.74 1.32
CA LEU A 56 -1.21 12.59 1.61
C LEU A 56 -1.59 13.84 2.41
N ARG A 57 -2.66 14.53 2.01
CA ARG A 57 -3.12 15.75 2.69
C ARG A 57 -3.44 15.56 4.18
N ASP A 58 -3.87 14.34 4.56
CA ASP A 58 -4.28 14.02 5.93
C ASP A 58 -3.07 13.64 6.81
N VAL A 59 -1.92 13.28 6.22
CA VAL A 59 -0.68 12.90 6.91
C VAL A 59 0.45 13.91 6.75
N ALA A 60 0.32 14.88 5.85
CA ALA A 60 1.39 15.82 5.52
C ALA A 60 1.90 16.61 6.73
N ALA A 61 0.99 17.05 7.62
CA ALA A 61 1.36 17.76 8.84
C ALA A 61 2.07 16.84 9.85
N ASP A 62 1.69 15.57 9.92
CA ASP A 62 2.33 14.58 10.80
C ASP A 62 3.75 14.27 10.33
N ILE A 63 3.92 14.11 9.02
CA ILE A 63 5.24 13.94 8.38
C ILE A 63 6.11 15.16 8.66
N GLU A 64 5.59 16.37 8.47
CA GLU A 64 6.34 17.60 8.68
C GLU A 64 6.82 17.74 10.12
N ASP A 65 5.97 17.47 11.10
CA ASP A 65 6.30 17.57 12.52
C ASP A 65 7.38 16.55 12.92
N ALA A 66 7.27 15.30 12.47
CA ALA A 66 8.27 14.27 12.72
C ALA A 66 9.64 14.62 12.07
N VAL A 67 9.63 15.10 10.82
CA VAL A 67 10.85 15.56 10.14
C VAL A 67 11.48 16.76 10.85
N ARG A 68 10.67 17.73 11.32
CA ARG A 68 11.18 18.87 12.11
C ARG A 68 11.80 18.45 13.44
N ALA A 69 11.29 17.38 14.03
CA ALA A 69 11.85 16.78 15.25
C ALA A 69 13.15 15.98 14.99
N GLY A 70 13.57 15.83 13.73
CA GLY A 70 14.80 15.13 13.33
C GLY A 70 14.63 13.62 13.13
N SER A 71 13.41 13.14 13.01
CA SER A 71 13.11 11.71 12.80
C SER A 71 13.00 11.38 11.30
N ASN A 72 13.49 10.20 10.91
CA ASN A 72 13.10 9.58 9.66
C ASN A 72 11.62 9.22 9.71
N VAL A 73 10.93 9.16 8.58
CA VAL A 73 9.48 8.92 8.54
C VAL A 73 9.13 7.80 7.57
N LEU A 74 8.41 6.80 8.06
CA LEU A 74 7.82 5.75 7.26
C LEU A 74 6.29 5.85 7.30
N VAL A 75 5.66 5.93 6.13
CA VAL A 75 4.24 6.24 6.00
C VAL A 75 3.50 5.09 5.35
N SER A 76 2.40 4.64 5.94
CA SER A 76 1.55 3.60 5.34
C SER A 76 0.43 4.16 4.46
N ALA A 77 0.27 5.48 4.37
CA ALA A 77 -0.70 6.10 3.47
C ALA A 77 -0.36 5.77 2.02
N GLU A 78 -1.30 5.24 1.28
CA GLU A 78 -1.10 4.78 -0.10
C GLU A 78 -0.60 5.90 -1.03
N GLU A 79 -1.07 7.15 -0.82
CA GLU A 79 -0.62 8.30 -1.61
C GLU A 79 0.84 8.69 -1.31
N ALA A 80 1.37 8.32 -0.14
CA ALA A 80 2.76 8.61 0.23
C ALA A 80 3.79 7.71 -0.48
N ALA A 81 3.37 6.62 -1.13
CA ALA A 81 4.27 5.77 -1.90
C ALA A 81 4.87 6.50 -3.11
N TYR A 82 4.07 7.40 -3.74
CA TYR A 82 4.54 8.29 -4.80
C TYR A 82 3.72 9.59 -4.79
N PRO A 83 4.04 10.54 -3.89
CA PRO A 83 3.20 11.70 -3.61
C PRO A 83 3.21 12.77 -4.70
N PHE A 84 4.23 12.76 -5.56
CA PHE A 84 4.48 13.80 -6.57
C PHE A 84 3.35 13.94 -7.59
N ILE A 85 2.52 12.92 -7.79
CA ILE A 85 1.36 12.96 -8.68
C ILE A 85 0.07 13.38 -7.98
N VAL A 86 0.07 13.48 -6.64
CA VAL A 86 -1.11 13.83 -5.84
C VAL A 86 -1.09 15.32 -5.51
N ASP A 87 -0.02 15.76 -4.88
CA ASP A 87 0.27 17.15 -4.53
C ASP A 87 1.78 17.38 -4.61
N SER A 88 2.22 17.75 -5.81
CA SER A 88 3.63 17.97 -6.10
C SER A 88 4.24 19.06 -5.22
N GLY A 89 3.48 20.11 -4.89
CA GLY A 89 3.96 21.21 -4.04
C GLY A 89 4.24 20.74 -2.61
N THR A 90 3.29 20.02 -2.00
CA THR A 90 3.49 19.44 -0.66
C THR A 90 4.60 18.39 -0.66
N ALA A 91 4.67 17.53 -1.68
CA ALA A 91 5.70 16.50 -1.78
C ALA A 91 7.11 17.12 -1.89
N GLN A 92 7.30 18.12 -2.76
CA GLN A 92 8.58 18.82 -2.93
C GLN A 92 8.99 19.60 -1.67
N ARG A 93 8.04 20.23 -0.98
CA ARG A 93 8.31 20.95 0.28
C ARG A 93 8.78 19.99 1.37
N LEU A 94 8.12 18.85 1.52
CA LEU A 94 8.50 17.83 2.51
C LEU A 94 9.84 17.16 2.14
N ASP A 95 10.09 16.89 0.86
CA ASP A 95 11.38 16.39 0.36
C ASP A 95 12.53 17.36 0.71
N ALA A 96 12.34 18.66 0.41
CA ALA A 96 13.33 19.70 0.72
C ALA A 96 13.59 19.80 2.23
N LEU A 97 12.53 19.80 3.05
CA LEU A 97 12.65 19.83 4.51
C LEU A 97 13.39 18.59 5.05
N ALA A 98 13.10 17.40 4.53
CA ALA A 98 13.78 16.19 4.94
C ALA A 98 15.26 16.20 4.56
N ARG A 99 15.63 16.75 3.39
CA ARG A 99 17.02 16.98 3.00
C ARG A 99 17.73 17.96 3.93
N GLU A 100 17.08 19.07 4.26
CA GLU A 100 17.60 20.06 5.22
C GLU A 100 17.88 19.44 6.59
N ARG A 101 16.99 18.55 7.04
CA ARG A 101 17.09 17.87 8.32
C ARG A 101 17.94 16.60 8.29
N SER A 102 18.48 16.23 7.13
CA SER A 102 19.29 15.02 6.93
C SER A 102 18.54 13.73 7.32
N VAL A 103 17.23 13.67 7.08
CA VAL A 103 16.36 12.52 7.34
C VAL A 103 15.63 12.08 6.06
N SER A 104 15.08 10.87 6.08
CA SER A 104 14.40 10.25 4.95
C SER A 104 12.90 10.16 5.19
N ILE A 105 12.11 10.30 4.14
CA ILE A 105 10.66 10.01 4.13
C ILE A 105 10.41 8.90 3.12
N ALA A 106 9.60 7.89 3.46
CA ALA A 106 9.20 6.85 2.53
C ALA A 106 7.77 6.37 2.78
N GLY A 107 7.08 5.97 1.70
CA GLY A 107 5.84 5.20 1.80
C GLY A 107 6.13 3.70 1.64
N ALA A 108 5.46 2.83 2.40
CA ALA A 108 5.59 1.39 2.28
C ALA A 108 4.28 0.65 2.57
N GLY A 109 4.12 -0.51 1.93
CA GLY A 109 2.97 -1.39 2.06
C GLY A 109 3.02 -2.54 1.05
N VAL A 110 1.92 -3.26 0.89
CA VAL A 110 1.80 -4.29 -0.16
C VAL A 110 1.31 -3.67 -1.47
N ASN A 111 0.40 -2.71 -1.39
CA ASN A 111 -0.15 -2.05 -2.56
C ASN A 111 -0.62 -0.62 -2.20
N PRO A 112 0.21 0.39 -2.52
CA PRO A 112 1.56 0.35 -3.12
C PRO A 112 2.64 -0.18 -2.17
N GLY A 113 3.79 -0.57 -2.75
CA GLY A 113 5.01 -0.93 -2.05
C GLY A 113 5.64 -2.26 -2.47
N LEU A 114 4.82 -3.22 -2.94
CA LEU A 114 5.31 -4.54 -3.34
C LEU A 114 4.73 -5.00 -4.69
N MET A 115 3.40 -5.23 -4.75
CA MET A 115 2.81 -6.02 -5.84
C MET A 115 2.75 -5.31 -7.18
N PHE A 116 2.46 -3.99 -7.19
CA PHE A 116 2.28 -3.21 -8.42
C PHE A 116 3.48 -2.34 -8.77
N ASP A 117 4.56 -2.44 -8.02
CA ASP A 117 5.77 -1.63 -8.18
C ASP A 117 7.05 -2.43 -7.96
N SER A 118 7.45 -2.76 -6.74
CA SER A 118 8.75 -3.39 -6.47
C SER A 118 8.94 -4.74 -7.18
N LEU A 119 7.94 -5.62 -7.15
CA LEU A 119 8.01 -6.90 -7.87
C LEU A 119 7.96 -6.71 -9.39
N VAL A 120 7.16 -5.75 -9.87
CA VAL A 120 7.11 -5.38 -11.29
C VAL A 120 8.49 -4.91 -11.77
N LEU A 121 9.12 -3.98 -11.04
CA LEU A 121 10.47 -3.49 -11.37
C LEU A 121 11.51 -4.61 -11.35
N THR A 122 11.40 -5.52 -10.38
CA THR A 122 12.30 -6.69 -10.28
C THR A 122 12.17 -7.60 -11.51
N MET A 123 10.94 -7.89 -11.95
CA MET A 123 10.69 -8.70 -13.14
C MET A 123 11.16 -7.98 -14.42
N LEU A 124 10.94 -6.68 -14.53
CA LEU A 124 11.39 -5.87 -15.65
C LEU A 124 12.92 -5.84 -15.79
N GLY A 125 13.66 -6.01 -14.68
CA GLY A 125 15.11 -6.14 -14.71
C GLY A 125 15.62 -7.35 -15.50
N ALA A 126 14.78 -8.39 -15.66
CA ALA A 126 15.09 -9.60 -16.45
C ALA A 126 14.35 -9.64 -17.80
N ALA A 127 13.61 -8.59 -18.16
CA ALA A 127 12.79 -8.52 -19.36
C ALA A 127 13.40 -7.62 -20.44
N PRO A 128 13.10 -7.86 -21.74
CA PRO A 128 13.47 -6.92 -22.80
C PRO A 128 12.74 -5.58 -22.64
N ARG A 129 13.33 -4.53 -23.20
CA ARG A 129 12.69 -3.21 -23.27
C ARG A 129 11.41 -3.28 -24.10
N GLY A 130 10.44 -2.42 -23.74
CA GLY A 130 9.17 -2.33 -24.49
C GLY A 130 8.09 -3.30 -24.03
N CYS A 131 8.28 -4.01 -22.92
CA CYS A 131 7.21 -4.80 -22.33
C CYS A 131 6.07 -3.94 -21.83
N THR A 132 4.83 -4.40 -22.05
CA THR A 132 3.64 -3.93 -21.38
C THR A 132 3.34 -4.81 -20.16
N LEU A 133 2.56 -4.30 -19.24
CA LEU A 133 2.36 -4.84 -17.91
C LEU A 133 0.89 -5.14 -17.63
N ARG A 134 0.63 -6.30 -17.01
CA ARG A 134 -0.66 -6.57 -16.40
C ARG A 134 -0.47 -7.17 -15.02
N VAL A 135 -1.03 -6.54 -14.01
CA VAL A 135 -0.99 -7.04 -12.63
C VAL A 135 -2.41 -7.23 -12.13
N ARG A 136 -2.69 -8.40 -11.57
CA ARG A 136 -4.01 -8.76 -11.03
C ARG A 136 -3.90 -9.24 -9.60
N ARG A 137 -4.83 -8.80 -8.77
CA ARG A 137 -4.98 -9.31 -7.40
C ARG A 137 -6.43 -9.75 -7.16
N ASN A 138 -6.64 -10.97 -6.68
CA ASN A 138 -7.89 -11.44 -6.11
C ASN A 138 -7.74 -11.51 -4.60
N VAL A 139 -8.49 -10.70 -3.86
CA VAL A 139 -8.31 -10.52 -2.41
C VAL A 139 -9.61 -10.80 -1.68
N ASN A 140 -9.57 -11.69 -0.68
CA ASN A 140 -10.64 -11.78 0.29
C ASN A 140 -10.54 -10.58 1.23
N ILE A 141 -11.53 -9.67 1.16
CA ILE A 141 -11.54 -8.43 1.94
C ILE A 141 -12.32 -8.51 3.25
N SER A 142 -12.91 -9.66 3.59
CA SER A 142 -13.70 -9.83 4.83
C SER A 142 -12.92 -9.49 6.10
N GLY A 143 -11.59 -9.70 6.09
CA GLY A 143 -10.69 -9.34 7.18
C GLY A 143 -10.42 -7.84 7.34
N PHE A 144 -10.82 -6.99 6.40
CA PHE A 144 -10.56 -5.55 6.46
C PHE A 144 -11.41 -4.86 7.53
N GLY A 145 -10.90 -3.76 8.10
CA GLY A 145 -11.65 -2.95 9.06
C GLY A 145 -12.94 -2.38 8.45
N SER A 146 -14.01 -2.23 9.25
CA SER A 146 -15.32 -1.76 8.77
C SER A 146 -15.26 -0.41 8.03
N ALA A 147 -14.36 0.50 8.45
CA ALA A 147 -14.15 1.77 7.74
C ALA A 147 -13.55 1.58 6.35
N VAL A 148 -12.63 0.61 6.20
CA VAL A 148 -12.02 0.29 4.90
C VAL A 148 -13.05 -0.38 3.99
N LEU A 149 -13.84 -1.33 4.51
CA LEU A 149 -14.91 -2.00 3.75
C LEU A 149 -15.92 -0.98 3.20
N ARG A 150 -16.36 -0.01 4.02
CA ARG A 150 -17.25 1.06 3.57
C ARG A 150 -16.61 1.96 2.51
N ARG A 151 -15.35 2.33 2.68
CA ARG A 151 -14.60 3.13 1.70
C ARG A 151 -14.43 2.41 0.35
N ILE A 152 -14.38 1.08 0.37
CA ILE A 152 -14.38 0.25 -0.83
C ILE A 152 -15.80 0.17 -1.45
N GLY A 153 -16.85 0.42 -0.67
CA GLY A 153 -18.24 0.39 -1.10
C GLY A 153 -19.01 -0.86 -0.70
N VAL A 154 -18.47 -1.69 0.20
CA VAL A 154 -19.18 -2.88 0.72
C VAL A 154 -20.40 -2.44 1.53
N GLY A 155 -21.56 -3.02 1.21
CA GLY A 155 -22.85 -2.74 1.82
C GLY A 155 -23.66 -1.64 1.13
N SER A 156 -23.15 -0.99 0.05
CA SER A 156 -23.91 -0.02 -0.73
C SER A 156 -24.83 -0.71 -1.73
N THR A 157 -25.97 -0.10 -2.06
CA THR A 157 -26.71 -0.44 -3.28
C THR A 157 -25.92 -0.01 -4.52
N GLU A 158 -26.27 -0.48 -5.70
CA GLU A 158 -25.59 -0.08 -6.94
C GLU A 158 -25.69 1.43 -7.18
N SER A 159 -26.88 2.02 -7.00
CA SER A 159 -27.11 3.46 -7.15
C SER A 159 -26.32 4.29 -6.11
N ASP A 160 -26.35 3.89 -4.83
CA ASP A 160 -25.59 4.59 -3.79
C ASP A 160 -24.08 4.49 -4.02
N PHE A 161 -23.61 3.36 -4.56
CA PHE A 161 -22.22 3.15 -4.91
C PHE A 161 -21.79 4.13 -6.02
N GLU A 162 -22.54 4.22 -7.11
CA GLU A 162 -22.23 5.13 -8.22
C GLU A 162 -22.22 6.60 -7.78
N ASP A 163 -23.23 7.01 -7.02
CA ASP A 163 -23.31 8.36 -6.46
C ASP A 163 -22.13 8.67 -5.52
N ALA A 164 -21.77 7.73 -4.65
CA ALA A 164 -20.66 7.89 -3.73
C ALA A 164 -19.30 7.90 -4.45
N VAL A 165 -19.14 7.16 -5.56
CA VAL A 165 -17.96 7.24 -6.44
C VAL A 165 -17.86 8.63 -7.07
N GLN A 166 -18.96 9.20 -7.57
CA GLN A 166 -18.97 10.55 -8.15
C GLN A 166 -18.62 11.63 -7.11
N ARG A 167 -19.06 11.47 -5.86
CA ARG A 167 -18.68 12.38 -4.76
C ARG A 167 -17.27 12.14 -4.19
N GLY A 168 -16.58 11.11 -4.66
CA GLY A 168 -15.24 10.75 -4.15
C GLY A 168 -15.23 10.16 -2.72
N GLU A 169 -16.35 9.64 -2.26
CA GLU A 169 -16.51 8.96 -0.97
C GLU A 169 -16.10 7.49 -1.07
N ILE A 170 -16.48 6.82 -2.16
CA ILE A 170 -15.99 5.48 -2.50
C ILE A 170 -14.82 5.62 -3.48
N LEU A 171 -13.66 5.17 -3.04
CA LEU A 171 -12.42 5.24 -3.81
C LEU A 171 -12.04 3.87 -4.42
N GLY A 172 -12.65 2.80 -3.95
CA GLY A 172 -12.15 1.45 -4.15
C GLY A 172 -10.83 1.27 -3.39
N HIS A 173 -9.96 0.43 -3.93
CA HIS A 173 -8.59 0.31 -3.43
C HIS A 173 -7.74 1.47 -3.96
N ALA A 174 -7.00 2.16 -3.07
CA ALA A 174 -6.14 3.30 -3.42
C ALA A 174 -4.73 2.85 -3.82
N GLY A 175 -3.94 3.74 -4.41
CA GLY A 175 -2.50 3.55 -4.63
C GLY A 175 -2.09 3.09 -6.03
N PHE A 176 -3.02 2.71 -6.93
CA PHE A 176 -2.66 2.27 -8.28
C PHE A 176 -1.97 3.34 -9.12
N PRO A 177 -2.47 4.59 -9.18
CA PRO A 177 -1.77 5.65 -9.90
C PRO A 177 -0.34 5.87 -9.37
N GLN A 178 -0.15 5.75 -8.05
CA GLN A 178 1.15 5.90 -7.40
C GLN A 178 2.14 4.83 -7.88
N SER A 179 1.75 3.55 -7.81
CA SER A 179 2.60 2.45 -8.29
C SER A 179 2.90 2.56 -9.77
N MET A 180 1.89 2.85 -10.62
CA MET A 180 2.08 2.99 -12.06
C MET A 180 3.05 4.12 -12.39
N SER A 181 2.91 5.29 -11.74
CA SER A 181 3.76 6.45 -11.98
C SER A 181 5.18 6.23 -11.45
N LEU A 182 5.33 5.53 -10.32
CA LEU A 182 6.63 5.15 -9.78
C LEU A 182 7.38 4.23 -10.76
N VAL A 183 6.70 3.20 -11.28
CA VAL A 183 7.31 2.28 -12.27
C VAL A 183 7.65 3.02 -13.56
N ALA A 184 6.78 3.89 -14.05
CA ALA A 184 7.04 4.69 -15.24
C ALA A 184 8.26 5.59 -15.04
N GLN A 185 8.33 6.31 -13.92
CA GLN A 185 9.48 7.15 -13.59
C GLN A 185 10.79 6.36 -13.54
N ALA A 186 10.79 5.19 -12.90
CA ALA A 186 11.97 4.33 -12.81
C ALA A 186 12.46 3.86 -14.19
N LEU A 187 11.58 3.78 -15.18
CA LEU A 187 11.88 3.42 -16.57
C LEU A 187 12.12 4.62 -17.50
N GLY A 188 11.93 5.85 -17.01
CA GLY A 188 12.01 7.06 -17.80
C GLY A 188 10.86 7.20 -18.82
N LEU A 189 9.66 6.70 -18.46
CA LEU A 189 8.45 6.78 -19.29
C LEU A 189 7.52 7.89 -18.77
N ASP A 190 6.85 8.57 -19.71
CA ASP A 190 5.87 9.59 -19.41
C ASP A 190 4.45 9.02 -19.57
N ILE A 191 3.70 8.96 -18.49
CA ILE A 191 2.28 8.56 -18.52
C ILE A 191 1.44 9.75 -18.99
N GLU A 192 0.74 9.57 -20.12
CA GLU A 192 -0.16 10.60 -20.68
C GLU A 192 -1.47 10.71 -19.89
N ARG A 193 -2.02 9.57 -19.49
CA ARG A 193 -3.26 9.47 -18.71
C ARG A 193 -3.37 8.14 -18.00
N ILE A 194 -4.11 8.13 -16.91
CA ILE A 194 -4.55 6.92 -16.20
C ILE A 194 -6.08 6.90 -16.20
N VAL A 195 -6.65 5.83 -16.75
CA VAL A 195 -8.11 5.62 -16.80
C VAL A 195 -8.49 4.63 -15.71
N LYS A 196 -9.54 4.96 -14.93
CA LYS A 196 -10.10 4.13 -13.87
C LYS A 196 -11.46 3.58 -14.29
N ASP A 197 -11.68 2.29 -14.07
CA ASP A 197 -12.98 1.62 -14.06
C ASP A 197 -13.18 0.99 -12.68
N LEU A 198 -14.31 1.26 -12.04
CA LEU A 198 -14.63 0.78 -10.69
C LEU A 198 -16.09 0.38 -10.63
N ARG A 199 -16.35 -0.89 -10.37
CA ARG A 199 -17.70 -1.48 -10.37
C ARG A 199 -17.97 -2.18 -9.05
N PRO A 200 -19.20 -2.09 -8.49
CA PRO A 200 -19.61 -2.88 -7.36
C PRO A 200 -19.82 -4.35 -7.77
N LEU A 201 -19.55 -5.25 -6.85
CA LEU A 201 -19.87 -6.67 -6.97
C LEU A 201 -21.16 -6.94 -6.15
N ILE A 202 -22.30 -6.88 -6.82
CA ILE A 202 -23.60 -7.02 -6.16
C ILE A 202 -23.88 -8.49 -5.84
N THR A 203 -24.16 -8.79 -4.56
CA THR A 203 -24.54 -10.13 -4.13
C THR A 203 -26.05 -10.37 -4.33
N THR A 204 -26.42 -11.60 -4.67
CA THR A 204 -27.82 -12.02 -4.78
C THR A 204 -28.36 -12.66 -3.50
N VAL A 205 -27.49 -12.96 -2.53
CA VAL A 205 -27.81 -13.55 -1.24
C VAL A 205 -27.17 -12.74 -0.11
N PRO A 206 -27.72 -12.73 1.10
CA PRO A 206 -27.06 -12.10 2.26
C PRO A 206 -25.72 -12.77 2.56
N ILE A 207 -24.70 -11.97 2.93
CA ILE A 207 -23.38 -12.46 3.32
C ILE A 207 -23.03 -11.86 4.69
N ASP A 208 -22.87 -12.70 5.71
CA ASP A 208 -22.38 -12.25 7.01
C ASP A 208 -20.86 -12.06 6.99
N ILE A 209 -20.40 -10.93 7.49
CA ILE A 209 -18.98 -10.66 7.73
C ILE A 209 -18.76 -10.75 9.25
N PRO A 210 -18.22 -11.86 9.75
CA PRO A 210 -18.17 -12.15 11.18
C PRO A 210 -17.56 -11.02 12.02
N GLY A 211 -18.29 -10.61 13.06
CA GLY A 211 -17.85 -9.53 13.96
C GLY A 211 -17.90 -8.11 13.37
N ARG A 212 -18.56 -7.92 12.19
CA ARG A 212 -18.67 -6.63 11.52
C ARG A 212 -20.13 -6.28 11.18
N PHE A 213 -20.62 -6.73 10.05
CA PHE A 213 -21.99 -6.49 9.58
C PHE A 213 -22.38 -7.51 8.50
N GLU A 214 -23.67 -7.65 8.25
CA GLU A 214 -24.21 -8.44 7.16
C GLU A 214 -24.38 -7.57 5.91
N VAL A 215 -23.92 -8.06 4.75
CA VAL A 215 -24.20 -7.48 3.43
C VAL A 215 -25.53 -8.06 2.94
N GLN A 216 -26.51 -7.23 2.71
CA GLN A 216 -27.83 -7.65 2.24
C GLN A 216 -27.81 -8.05 0.77
N ALA A 217 -28.72 -8.92 0.34
CA ALA A 217 -28.95 -9.17 -1.08
C ALA A 217 -29.27 -7.88 -1.82
N GLY A 218 -28.74 -7.71 -3.05
CA GLY A 218 -28.86 -6.48 -3.84
C GLY A 218 -27.83 -5.41 -3.47
N HIS A 219 -26.92 -5.67 -2.52
CA HIS A 219 -25.86 -4.75 -2.10
C HIS A 219 -24.49 -5.23 -2.55
N SER A 220 -23.54 -4.32 -2.58
CA SER A 220 -22.15 -4.61 -2.96
C SER A 220 -21.46 -5.45 -1.88
N ALA A 221 -20.94 -6.61 -2.28
CA ALA A 221 -20.10 -7.49 -1.47
C ALA A 221 -18.60 -7.30 -1.78
N GLY A 222 -18.27 -6.35 -2.65
CA GLY A 222 -16.90 -6.07 -3.06
C GLY A 222 -16.82 -5.20 -4.30
N VAL A 223 -15.63 -5.15 -4.90
CA VAL A 223 -15.37 -4.33 -6.09
C VAL A 223 -14.56 -5.08 -7.13
N ASP A 224 -14.86 -4.80 -8.40
CA ASP A 224 -14.00 -5.05 -9.55
C ASP A 224 -13.43 -3.71 -10.01
N GLN A 225 -12.13 -3.56 -9.88
CA GLN A 225 -11.45 -2.29 -10.14
C GLN A 225 -10.29 -2.48 -11.10
N LYS A 226 -10.24 -1.61 -12.10
CA LYS A 226 -9.19 -1.62 -13.11
C LYS A 226 -8.64 -0.21 -13.32
N TYR A 227 -7.33 -0.13 -13.45
CA TYR A 227 -6.63 1.04 -13.96
C TYR A 227 -5.86 0.69 -15.22
N ALA A 228 -5.80 1.62 -16.17
CA ALA A 228 -4.99 1.52 -17.37
C ALA A 228 -4.18 2.81 -17.55
N ALA A 229 -2.86 2.70 -17.50
CA ALA A 229 -1.94 3.79 -17.81
C ALA A 229 -1.53 3.74 -19.28
N TYR A 230 -1.50 4.89 -19.92
CA TYR A 230 -1.18 5.07 -21.33
C TYR A 230 0.15 5.77 -21.50
N VAL A 231 0.97 5.22 -22.41
CA VAL A 231 2.26 5.77 -22.84
C VAL A 231 2.28 5.69 -24.37
N ASP A 232 2.67 6.77 -25.05
CA ASP A 232 2.70 6.89 -26.51
C ASP A 232 1.39 6.45 -27.19
N GLY A 233 0.25 6.84 -26.62
CA GLY A 233 -1.10 6.51 -27.12
C GLY A 233 -1.57 5.08 -26.84
N HIS A 234 -0.74 4.21 -26.30
CA HIS A 234 -1.03 2.77 -26.08
C HIS A 234 -1.19 2.44 -24.61
N VAL A 235 -2.00 1.41 -24.30
CA VAL A 235 -2.10 0.87 -22.94
C VAL A 235 -0.77 0.19 -22.61
N TRP A 236 -0.06 0.74 -21.63
CA TRP A 236 1.23 0.22 -21.19
C TRP A 236 1.15 -0.60 -19.90
N PHE A 237 0.36 -0.15 -18.91
CA PHE A 237 0.21 -0.85 -17.65
C PHE A 237 -1.27 -1.00 -17.28
N VAL A 238 -1.71 -2.23 -17.09
CA VAL A 238 -3.05 -2.58 -16.58
C VAL A 238 -2.91 -3.13 -15.17
N ALA A 239 -3.57 -2.50 -14.20
CA ALA A 239 -3.67 -2.95 -12.82
C ALA A 239 -5.12 -3.31 -12.48
N GLU A 240 -5.36 -4.53 -11.99
CA GLU A 240 -6.68 -5.08 -11.69
C GLU A 240 -6.73 -5.53 -10.23
N PHE A 241 -7.79 -5.15 -9.55
CA PHE A 241 -8.08 -5.57 -8.17
C PHE A 241 -9.51 -6.08 -8.09
N PHE A 242 -9.66 -7.35 -7.78
CA PHE A 242 -10.93 -7.98 -7.49
C PHE A 242 -10.98 -8.28 -5.99
N GLY A 243 -11.72 -7.44 -5.24
CA GLY A 243 -11.89 -7.59 -3.80
C GLY A 243 -13.32 -8.03 -3.49
N HIS A 244 -13.49 -9.17 -2.81
CA HIS A 244 -14.80 -9.68 -2.43
C HIS A 244 -14.77 -10.22 -0.99
N VAL A 245 -15.85 -10.05 -0.23
CA VAL A 245 -15.92 -10.54 1.16
C VAL A 245 -16.02 -12.07 1.25
N ASP A 246 -16.39 -12.73 0.16
CA ASP A 246 -16.41 -14.18 0.02
C ASP A 246 -16.01 -14.55 -1.41
N LEU A 247 -14.71 -14.75 -1.65
CA LEU A 247 -14.19 -15.09 -2.98
C LEU A 247 -14.68 -16.45 -3.50
N GLU A 248 -14.90 -17.41 -2.59
CA GLU A 248 -15.33 -18.77 -2.97
C GLU A 248 -16.74 -18.74 -3.53
N ALA A 249 -17.63 -17.91 -2.98
CA ALA A 249 -19.00 -17.74 -3.47
C ALA A 249 -19.06 -17.24 -4.92
N VAL A 250 -18.01 -16.57 -5.39
CA VAL A 250 -17.90 -16.09 -6.78
C VAL A 250 -16.92 -16.92 -7.64
N GLY A 251 -16.58 -18.13 -7.18
CA GLY A 251 -15.72 -19.07 -7.91
C GLY A 251 -14.27 -18.62 -8.06
N ARG A 252 -13.78 -17.77 -7.15
CA ARG A 252 -12.40 -17.29 -7.13
C ARG A 252 -11.67 -17.72 -5.86
N ALA A 253 -10.34 -17.72 -5.94
CA ALA A 253 -9.44 -17.91 -4.79
C ALA A 253 -8.47 -16.74 -4.69
N PRO A 254 -7.96 -16.43 -3.48
CA PRO A 254 -6.90 -15.44 -3.30
C PRO A 254 -5.71 -15.75 -4.20
N SER A 255 -5.25 -14.74 -4.94
CA SER A 255 -4.12 -14.91 -5.87
C SER A 255 -3.58 -13.57 -6.31
N ASP A 256 -2.28 -13.51 -6.61
CA ASP A 256 -1.64 -12.38 -7.25
C ASP A 256 -0.94 -12.87 -8.52
N GLU A 257 -1.01 -12.07 -9.58
CA GLU A 257 -0.38 -12.39 -10.87
C GLU A 257 0.20 -11.13 -11.51
N ILE A 258 1.46 -11.23 -11.94
CA ILE A 258 2.16 -10.18 -12.69
C ILE A 258 2.53 -10.79 -14.04
N GLU A 259 2.08 -10.18 -15.11
CA GLU A 259 2.37 -10.58 -16.49
C GLU A 259 3.14 -9.49 -17.21
N LEU A 260 4.24 -9.87 -17.86
CA LEU A 260 4.96 -9.05 -18.81
C LEU A 260 4.62 -9.54 -20.23
N TRP A 261 4.31 -8.60 -21.10
CA TRP A 261 3.95 -8.88 -22.48
C TRP A 261 4.88 -8.14 -23.43
N LEU A 262 5.41 -8.83 -24.43
CA LEU A 262 6.18 -8.24 -25.52
C LEU A 262 5.32 -8.32 -26.79
N SER A 263 4.82 -7.18 -27.24
CA SER A 263 3.76 -7.14 -28.25
C SER A 263 2.56 -7.99 -27.77
N ASP A 264 2.06 -8.90 -28.59
CA ASP A 264 0.91 -9.77 -28.26
C ASP A 264 1.34 -11.10 -27.59
N THR A 265 2.63 -11.26 -27.28
CA THR A 265 3.15 -12.50 -26.69
C THR A 265 3.43 -12.30 -25.22
N LYS A 266 2.86 -13.19 -24.39
CA LYS A 266 3.19 -13.22 -22.96
C LYS A 266 4.62 -13.69 -22.80
N PHE A 267 5.49 -12.79 -22.33
CA PHE A 267 6.91 -13.04 -22.15
C PHE A 267 7.21 -13.75 -20.83
N GLN A 268 6.61 -13.27 -19.73
CA GLN A 268 6.89 -13.80 -18.40
C GLN A 268 5.67 -13.64 -17.48
N THR A 269 5.49 -14.59 -16.57
CA THR A 269 4.45 -14.53 -15.53
C THR A 269 5.02 -14.88 -14.18
N LEU A 270 4.69 -14.09 -13.15
CA LEU A 270 4.84 -14.44 -11.75
C LEU A 270 3.45 -14.66 -11.16
N SER A 271 3.20 -15.84 -10.58
CA SER A 271 1.96 -16.16 -9.87
C SER A 271 2.25 -16.50 -8.43
N LEU A 272 1.51 -15.88 -7.51
CA LEU A 272 1.54 -16.19 -6.08
C LEU A 272 0.17 -16.78 -5.67
N ARG A 273 0.20 -17.94 -5.03
CA ARG A 273 -1.00 -18.62 -4.52
C ARG A 273 -0.73 -19.13 -3.11
N PRO A 274 -1.57 -18.78 -2.15
CA PRO A 274 -2.86 -18.08 -2.22
C PRO A 274 -2.79 -16.55 -2.43
N GLY A 275 -1.66 -15.98 -2.82
CA GLY A 275 -1.43 -14.55 -2.93
C GLY A 275 -0.90 -13.95 -1.61
N VAL A 276 -0.52 -12.68 -1.65
CA VAL A 276 -0.04 -11.95 -0.47
C VAL A 276 -1.24 -11.51 0.36
N ASP A 277 -1.33 -11.98 1.60
CA ASP A 277 -2.33 -11.47 2.54
C ASP A 277 -2.15 -9.97 2.74
N ALA A 278 -3.21 -9.20 2.55
CA ALA A 278 -3.14 -7.76 2.55
C ALA A 278 -2.82 -7.18 3.94
N GLN A 279 -3.31 -7.79 5.01
CA GLN A 279 -3.12 -7.30 6.38
C GLN A 279 -1.73 -7.70 6.91
N VAL A 280 -1.43 -8.99 6.87
CA VAL A 280 -0.14 -9.54 7.30
C VAL A 280 0.99 -8.99 6.45
N GLY A 281 0.81 -8.99 5.13
CA GLY A 281 1.80 -8.48 4.19
C GLY A 281 2.10 -7.00 4.39
N SER A 282 1.08 -6.14 4.57
CA SER A 282 1.30 -4.71 4.79
C SER A 282 2.04 -4.44 6.11
N ALA A 283 1.68 -5.12 7.19
CA ALA A 283 2.35 -4.95 8.46
C ALA A 283 3.84 -5.37 8.38
N ASN A 284 4.12 -6.50 7.72
CA ASN A 284 5.50 -6.95 7.52
C ASN A 284 6.28 -6.04 6.56
N MET A 285 5.68 -5.57 5.46
CA MET A 285 6.35 -4.65 4.53
C MET A 285 6.74 -3.34 5.24
N VAL A 286 5.86 -2.78 6.06
CA VAL A 286 6.17 -1.57 6.86
C VAL A 286 7.29 -1.89 7.85
N ALA A 287 7.17 -2.94 8.65
CA ALA A 287 8.18 -3.30 9.65
C ALA A 287 9.56 -3.59 9.02
N ASN A 288 9.59 -4.33 7.91
CA ASN A 288 10.82 -4.70 7.20
C ASN A 288 11.45 -3.55 6.41
N SER A 289 10.72 -2.44 6.21
CA SER A 289 11.25 -1.22 5.57
C SER A 289 12.01 -0.32 6.54
N VAL A 290 11.95 -0.55 7.85
CA VAL A 290 12.59 0.29 8.88
C VAL A 290 14.07 0.50 8.59
N GLU A 291 14.86 -0.57 8.46
CA GLU A 291 16.30 -0.48 8.21
C GLU A 291 16.61 0.17 6.84
N ARG A 292 15.70 0.03 5.86
CA ARG A 292 15.87 0.63 4.54
C ARG A 292 15.70 2.13 4.56
N VAL A 293 14.71 2.61 5.31
CA VAL A 293 14.48 4.06 5.49
C VAL A 293 15.60 4.70 6.28
N LEU A 294 16.06 4.05 7.35
CA LEU A 294 17.17 4.54 8.17
C LEU A 294 18.50 4.64 7.39
N ALA A 295 18.71 3.73 6.42
CA ALA A 295 19.91 3.73 5.57
C ALA A 295 19.74 4.52 4.27
N ALA A 296 18.56 5.09 4.00
CA ALA A 296 18.29 5.79 2.76
C ALA A 296 18.93 7.19 2.74
N ARG A 297 19.06 7.75 1.54
CA ARG A 297 19.46 9.16 1.38
C ARG A 297 18.43 10.10 1.99
N PRO A 298 18.83 11.28 2.47
CA PRO A 298 17.87 12.30 2.90
C PRO A 298 16.91 12.72 1.78
N GLY A 299 15.68 13.08 2.19
CA GLY A 299 14.60 13.47 1.30
C GLY A 299 13.54 12.38 1.15
N TRP A 300 12.60 12.58 0.23
CA TRP A 300 11.59 11.57 -0.09
C TRP A 300 12.21 10.48 -0.96
N VAL A 301 12.18 9.24 -0.50
CA VAL A 301 12.62 8.05 -1.23
C VAL A 301 11.45 7.15 -1.55
N THR A 302 11.56 6.41 -2.64
CA THR A 302 10.53 5.49 -3.10
C THR A 302 10.94 4.04 -2.84
N VAL A 303 9.98 3.12 -2.93
CA VAL A 303 10.30 1.69 -2.81
C VAL A 303 11.25 1.19 -3.89
N ALA A 304 11.33 1.85 -5.06
CA ALA A 304 12.32 1.53 -6.07
C ALA A 304 13.76 1.73 -5.60
N GLU A 305 13.97 2.65 -4.64
CA GLU A 305 15.28 2.94 -4.04
C GLU A 305 15.55 2.08 -2.79
N MET A 306 14.52 1.54 -2.16
CA MET A 306 14.60 0.80 -0.89
C MET A 306 14.46 -0.71 -1.03
N PHE A 307 13.97 -1.21 -2.16
CA PHE A 307 13.76 -2.65 -2.38
C PHE A 307 15.08 -3.39 -2.60
N PRO A 308 15.23 -4.65 -2.16
CA PRO A 308 14.23 -5.42 -1.42
C PRO A 308 14.17 -5.05 0.06
N ALA A 309 12.93 -5.00 0.60
CA ALA A 309 12.70 -5.01 2.02
C ALA A 309 12.73 -6.46 2.52
N PHE A 310 13.46 -6.71 3.59
CA PHE A 310 13.55 -8.03 4.22
C PHE A 310 13.70 -7.86 5.75
N PRO A 311 13.34 -8.89 6.55
CA PRO A 311 13.47 -8.84 7.99
C PRO A 311 14.90 -8.45 8.42
N ALA A 312 15.01 -7.53 9.39
CA ALA A 312 16.28 -7.26 10.00
C ALA A 312 16.84 -8.55 10.63
N PRO A 313 18.17 -8.77 10.60
CA PRO A 313 18.76 -9.96 11.17
C PRO A 313 18.32 -10.15 12.61
N GLN A 314 17.71 -11.29 12.89
CA GLN A 314 17.38 -11.76 14.22
C GLN A 314 18.30 -12.95 14.53
N GLU A 315 18.58 -13.22 15.79
CA GLU A 315 19.11 -14.54 16.15
C GLU A 315 18.09 -15.57 15.69
N CYS A 316 18.52 -16.44 14.78
CA CYS A 316 17.65 -17.36 14.07
C CYS A 316 17.03 -18.36 15.05
N LEU A 317 15.81 -18.08 15.50
CA LEU A 317 14.97 -19.09 16.13
C LEU A 317 14.40 -19.98 15.02
N LEU A 318 15.26 -20.76 14.37
CA LEU A 318 14.81 -21.96 13.64
C LEU A 318 14.27 -22.91 14.70
N ARG A 319 13.01 -22.76 15.08
CA ARG A 319 12.29 -23.86 15.71
C ARG A 319 12.18 -24.96 14.68
N SER A 320 12.93 -26.02 14.89
CA SER A 320 12.80 -27.30 14.25
C SER A 320 11.46 -27.93 14.69
N GLU A 321 10.36 -27.48 14.11
CA GLU A 321 9.07 -28.13 14.21
C GLU A 321 8.32 -27.95 12.89
N ILE A 322 8.87 -28.57 11.83
CA ILE A 322 8.06 -29.07 10.74
C ILE A 322 8.07 -30.57 10.93
N GLY A 323 7.13 -31.07 11.76
CA GLY A 323 6.74 -32.47 11.87
C GLY A 323 5.51 -32.72 11.01
#